data_fd8c06fa529daa155c47b6dcf2e7a0f0
#
_entry.id   fd8c06fa529daa155c47b6dcf2e7a0f0
#
_cell.length_a   1.000
_cell.length_b   1.000
_cell.length_c   1.000
_cell.angle_alpha   90.00
_cell.angle_beta   90.00
_cell.angle_gamma   90.00
#
_symmetry.space_group_name_H-M   'P 1'
#
loop_
_entity.id
_entity.type
_entity.pdbx_description
1 polymer ?
#
loop_
_entity_poly.entity_id
_entity_poly.type
_entity_poly.pdbx_seq_one_letter_code
_entity_poly.pdbx_strand_id
1 'polypeptide(L)'
;MRFQTWIDQQVADAERRGLFDDLPGAGKPLNIKPGAADGDYGQAWLRDYARREGVPAEEMLPTPLRLRREMERLAETAGEFRSEEEVRAAAADLNRRIVEWRRIPVGPPIHVRLVNADDLVARWRAARTAREAAARAAARAAGPAGGQAPPREPPRRRWRGWRRRRGA
;
A
#
# COMPACT_ATOMS: atom_id res chain seq x y z
N MET A 1 34.56 -36.64 24.52
CA MET A 1 34.93 -36.82 23.09
C MET A 1 34.10 -35.84 22.27
N ARG A 2 34.74 -34.88 21.59
CA ARG A 2 34.04 -34.01 20.64
C ARG A 2 33.84 -34.82 19.36
N PHE A 3 32.59 -35.01 18.96
CA PHE A 3 32.29 -35.53 17.64
C PHE A 3 32.71 -34.47 16.62
N GLN A 4 33.86 -34.69 15.96
CA GLN A 4 34.16 -33.92 14.77
C GLN A 4 33.20 -34.39 13.69
N THR A 5 32.43 -33.45 13.19
CA THR A 5 31.49 -33.71 12.11
C THR A 5 32.31 -33.93 10.81
N TRP A 6 31.73 -34.62 9.84
CA TRP A 6 32.33 -34.76 8.51
C TRP A 6 32.72 -33.41 7.90
N ILE A 7 31.91 -32.37 8.19
CA ILE A 7 32.15 -31.00 7.74
C ILE A 7 33.44 -30.44 8.37
N ASP A 8 33.66 -30.63 9.68
CA ASP A 8 34.87 -30.17 10.37
C ASP A 8 36.14 -30.81 9.76
N GLN A 9 36.04 -32.07 9.38
CA GLN A 9 37.13 -32.77 8.71
C GLN A 9 37.43 -32.17 7.32
N GLN A 10 36.38 -31.88 6.53
CA GLN A 10 36.55 -31.24 5.22
C GLN A 10 37.15 -29.83 5.33
N VAL A 11 36.77 -29.06 6.33
CA VAL A 11 37.36 -27.74 6.59
C VAL A 11 38.83 -27.88 6.97
N ALA A 12 39.17 -28.78 7.90
CA ALA A 12 40.55 -29.01 8.31
C ALA A 12 41.45 -29.52 7.13
N ASP A 13 40.88 -30.33 6.23
CA ASP A 13 41.57 -30.78 5.04
C ASP A 13 41.80 -29.65 4.02
N ALA A 14 40.81 -28.73 3.89
CA ALA A 14 40.92 -27.56 3.05
C ALA A 14 41.98 -26.57 3.58
N GLU A 15 42.01 -26.34 4.90
CA GLU A 15 43.05 -25.54 5.58
C GLU A 15 44.46 -26.12 5.34
N ARG A 16 44.62 -27.41 5.54
CA ARG A 16 45.94 -28.08 5.31
C ARG A 16 46.41 -27.97 3.87
N ARG A 17 45.48 -27.89 2.90
CA ARG A 17 45.79 -27.69 1.48
C ARG A 17 45.99 -26.22 1.10
N GLY A 18 45.89 -25.30 2.05
CA GLY A 18 46.03 -23.86 1.78
C GLY A 18 44.91 -23.26 0.96
N LEU A 19 43.73 -23.89 0.90
CA LEU A 19 42.62 -23.40 0.07
C LEU A 19 42.00 -22.09 0.62
N PHE A 20 42.37 -21.73 1.85
CA PHE A 20 41.97 -20.46 2.48
C PHE A 20 43.07 -19.41 2.49
N ASP A 21 44.27 -19.75 1.95
CA ASP A 21 45.35 -18.80 1.82
C ASP A 21 45.06 -17.87 0.63
N ASP A 22 45.46 -16.63 0.74
CA ASP A 22 45.29 -15.60 -0.30
C ASP A 22 43.84 -15.35 -0.78
N LEU A 23 42.85 -15.59 0.07
CA LEU A 23 41.46 -15.27 -0.27
C LEU A 23 41.28 -13.73 -0.53
N PRO A 24 40.51 -13.36 -1.58
CA PRO A 24 40.20 -11.97 -1.83
C PRO A 24 39.48 -11.34 -0.63
N GLY A 25 40.16 -10.40 0.05
CA GLY A 25 39.62 -9.77 1.27
C GLY A 25 40.30 -10.22 2.56
N ALA A 26 41.28 -11.13 2.54
CA ALA A 26 42.05 -11.49 3.72
C ALA A 26 42.67 -10.26 4.37
N GLY A 27 42.52 -10.09 5.69
CA GLY A 27 42.98 -8.96 6.45
C GLY A 27 42.21 -7.65 6.27
N LYS A 28 41.20 -7.59 5.42
CA LYS A 28 40.32 -6.43 5.29
C LYS A 28 39.13 -6.52 6.25
N PRO A 29 38.67 -5.39 6.84
CA PRO A 29 37.48 -5.41 7.69
C PRO A 29 36.28 -5.87 6.87
N LEU A 30 35.49 -6.78 7.46
CA LEU A 30 34.22 -7.19 6.88
C LEU A 30 33.29 -5.99 6.80
N ASN A 31 32.67 -5.76 5.64
CA ASN A 31 31.68 -4.73 5.45
C ASN A 31 30.33 -5.17 6.08
N ILE A 32 30.33 -5.24 7.42
CA ILE A 32 29.15 -5.61 8.20
C ILE A 32 28.32 -4.35 8.37
N LYS A 33 27.10 -4.34 7.83
CA LYS A 33 26.18 -3.22 8.01
C LYS A 33 25.92 -2.99 9.49
N PRO A 34 25.91 -1.68 9.97
CA PRO A 34 25.52 -1.36 11.34
C PRO A 34 24.13 -1.96 11.65
N GLY A 35 23.99 -2.56 12.84
CA GLY A 35 22.78 -3.30 13.24
C GLY A 35 22.98 -4.82 13.31
N ALA A 36 24.07 -5.33 12.74
CA ALA A 36 24.45 -6.73 12.85
C ALA A 36 25.24 -7.02 14.16
N ALA A 37 25.68 -5.99 14.87
CA ALA A 37 26.46 -6.13 16.10
C ALA A 37 25.65 -6.60 17.33
N ASP A 38 24.32 -6.38 17.33
CA ASP A 38 23.43 -6.68 18.46
C ASP A 38 22.82 -8.10 18.44
N GLY A 39 23.43 -9.04 17.75
CA GLY A 39 22.97 -10.44 17.72
C GLY A 39 21.80 -10.73 16.80
N ASP A 40 21.31 -9.77 16.03
CA ASP A 40 20.15 -9.86 15.14
C ASP A 40 20.52 -10.09 13.66
N TYR A 41 21.68 -10.78 13.43
CA TYR A 41 22.12 -11.15 12.08
C TYR A 41 21.06 -11.88 11.28
N GLY A 42 20.33 -12.79 11.94
CA GLY A 42 19.28 -13.57 11.29
C GLY A 42 18.16 -12.69 10.75
N GLN A 43 17.73 -11.72 11.52
CA GLN A 43 16.65 -10.82 11.11
C GLN A 43 17.11 -9.80 10.06
N ALA A 44 18.33 -9.29 10.15
CA ALA A 44 18.90 -8.40 9.15
C ALA A 44 19.05 -9.12 7.80
N TRP A 45 19.60 -10.33 7.82
CA TRP A 45 19.74 -11.18 6.64
C TRP A 45 18.38 -11.53 6.04
N LEU A 46 17.40 -11.92 6.87
CA LEU A 46 16.05 -12.27 6.44
C LEU A 46 15.35 -11.07 5.77
N ARG A 47 15.50 -9.87 6.33
CA ARG A 47 14.97 -8.64 5.72
C ARG A 47 15.60 -8.32 4.37
N ASP A 48 16.92 -8.48 4.25
CA ASP A 48 17.64 -8.25 3.00
C ASP A 48 17.33 -9.35 1.96
N TYR A 49 17.16 -10.58 2.39
CA TYR A 49 16.72 -11.69 1.55
C TYR A 49 15.31 -11.45 1.01
N ALA A 50 14.35 -11.17 1.89
CA ALA A 50 12.98 -10.90 1.50
C ALA A 50 12.88 -9.72 0.50
N ARG A 51 13.70 -8.66 0.72
CA ARG A 51 13.73 -7.52 -0.20
C ARG A 51 14.27 -7.91 -1.58
N ARG A 52 15.27 -8.77 -1.66
CA ARG A 52 15.82 -9.27 -2.93
C ARG A 52 14.85 -10.16 -3.67
N GLU A 53 14.13 -11.01 -2.95
CA GLU A 53 13.12 -11.93 -3.51
C GLU A 53 11.78 -11.24 -3.78
N GLY A 54 11.65 -9.95 -3.47
CA GLY A 54 10.40 -9.21 -3.65
C GLY A 54 9.27 -9.65 -2.72
N VAL A 55 9.59 -10.36 -1.61
CA VAL A 55 8.60 -10.79 -0.62
C VAL A 55 8.15 -9.57 0.18
N PRO A 56 6.85 -9.23 0.18
CA PRO A 56 6.34 -8.12 0.98
C PRO A 56 6.63 -8.34 2.47
N ALA A 57 7.19 -7.33 3.14
CA ALA A 57 7.49 -7.41 4.58
C ALA A 57 6.26 -7.80 5.43
N GLU A 58 5.08 -7.54 4.90
CA GLU A 58 3.80 -7.88 5.56
C GLU A 58 3.51 -9.38 5.61
N GLU A 59 3.94 -10.14 4.59
CA GLU A 59 3.78 -11.59 4.57
C GLU A 59 4.67 -12.27 5.62
N MET A 60 5.75 -11.61 6.02
CA MET A 60 6.66 -12.07 7.06
C MET A 60 6.16 -11.77 8.48
N LEU A 61 5.13 -10.93 8.62
CA LEU A 61 4.59 -10.60 9.94
C LEU A 61 3.85 -11.78 10.53
N PRO A 62 4.01 -12.04 11.85
CA PRO A 62 3.16 -12.97 12.58
C PRO A 62 1.68 -12.64 12.40
N THR A 63 0.84 -13.67 12.34
CA THR A 63 -0.62 -13.54 12.10
C THR A 63 -1.31 -12.45 12.93
N PRO A 64 -1.06 -12.29 14.26
CA PRO A 64 -1.72 -11.25 15.02
C PRO A 64 -1.34 -9.83 14.58
N LEU A 65 -0.11 -9.63 14.09
CA LEU A 65 0.32 -8.33 13.56
C LEU A 65 -0.31 -8.04 12.20
N ARG A 66 -0.44 -9.05 11.34
CA ARG A 66 -1.17 -8.91 10.07
C ARG A 66 -2.62 -8.52 10.31
N LEU A 67 -3.31 -9.21 11.21
CA LEU A 67 -4.70 -8.90 11.56
C LEU A 67 -4.85 -7.48 12.12
N ARG A 68 -3.92 -6.99 12.95
CA ARG A 68 -3.92 -5.59 13.41
C ARG A 68 -3.77 -4.60 12.26
N ARG A 69 -2.84 -4.83 11.35
CA ARG A 69 -2.67 -3.96 10.18
C ARG A 69 -3.90 -3.96 9.27
N GLU A 70 -4.53 -5.11 9.07
CA GLU A 70 -5.76 -5.19 8.31
C GLU A 70 -6.90 -4.41 8.99
N MET A 71 -6.98 -4.41 10.32
CA MET A 71 -7.93 -3.58 11.07
C MET A 71 -7.67 -2.09 10.85
N GLU A 72 -6.41 -1.65 10.90
CA GLU A 72 -6.00 -0.27 10.68
C GLU A 72 -6.36 0.16 9.25
N ARG A 73 -6.00 -0.63 8.25
CA ARG A 73 -6.35 -0.38 6.85
C ARG A 73 -7.86 -0.31 6.63
N LEU A 74 -8.62 -1.26 7.21
CA LEU A 74 -10.06 -1.26 7.09
C LEU A 74 -10.67 0.02 7.69
N ALA A 75 -10.10 0.53 8.79
CA ALA A 75 -10.55 1.77 9.40
C ALA A 75 -10.20 3.01 8.55
N GLU A 76 -9.06 3.01 7.87
CA GLU A 76 -8.61 4.08 6.97
C GLU A 76 -9.42 4.10 5.68
N THR A 77 -9.65 2.94 5.08
CA THR A 77 -10.36 2.81 3.80
C THR A 77 -11.88 2.70 3.95
N ALA A 78 -12.41 2.71 5.18
CA ALA A 78 -13.84 2.57 5.44
C ALA A 78 -14.70 3.55 4.61
N GLY A 79 -14.23 4.77 4.38
CA GLY A 79 -14.91 5.76 3.56
C GLY A 79 -14.98 5.45 2.06
N GLU A 80 -14.22 4.49 1.54
CA GLU A 80 -14.12 4.18 0.11
C GLU A 80 -15.17 3.15 -0.35
N PHE A 81 -15.78 2.43 0.58
CA PHE A 81 -16.82 1.46 0.28
C PHE A 81 -18.04 2.09 -0.38
N ARG A 82 -18.71 1.32 -1.23
CA ARG A 82 -19.88 1.79 -1.98
C ARG A 82 -21.15 1.82 -1.15
N SER A 83 -21.28 0.87 -0.22
CA SER A 83 -22.48 0.73 0.61
C SER A 83 -22.13 0.40 2.07
N GLU A 84 -23.09 0.64 2.96
CA GLU A 84 -23.00 0.24 4.36
C GLU A 84 -22.88 -1.28 4.52
N GLU A 85 -23.56 -2.03 3.65
CA GLU A 85 -23.51 -3.49 3.64
C GLU A 85 -22.10 -4.02 3.36
N GLU A 86 -21.40 -3.41 2.42
CA GLU A 86 -19.99 -3.75 2.14
C GLU A 86 -19.10 -3.49 3.34
N VAL A 87 -19.28 -2.36 4.05
CA VAL A 87 -18.54 -2.06 5.28
C VAL A 87 -18.79 -3.13 6.35
N ARG A 88 -20.06 -3.51 6.57
CA ARG A 88 -20.43 -4.53 7.54
C ARG A 88 -19.90 -5.91 7.14
N ALA A 89 -19.95 -6.25 5.88
CA ALA A 89 -19.43 -7.52 5.36
C ALA A 89 -17.89 -7.61 5.55
N ALA A 90 -17.15 -6.54 5.25
CA ALA A 90 -15.71 -6.49 5.47
C ALA A 90 -15.35 -6.62 6.96
N ALA A 91 -16.08 -5.93 7.84
CA ALA A 91 -15.91 -6.07 9.29
C ALA A 91 -16.18 -7.49 9.79
N ALA A 92 -17.24 -8.13 9.29
CA ALA A 92 -17.62 -9.48 9.66
C ALA A 92 -16.57 -10.51 9.18
N ASP A 93 -16.05 -10.36 7.96
CA ASP A 93 -15.00 -11.22 7.43
C ASP A 93 -13.73 -11.15 8.30
N LEU A 94 -13.26 -9.95 8.58
CA LEU A 94 -12.07 -9.76 9.42
C LEU A 94 -12.31 -10.31 10.84
N ASN A 95 -13.48 -10.08 11.43
CA ASN A 95 -13.84 -10.62 12.74
C ASN A 95 -13.86 -12.15 12.76
N ARG A 96 -14.37 -12.79 11.70
CA ARG A 96 -14.34 -14.26 11.55
C ARG A 96 -12.89 -14.76 11.60
N ARG A 97 -11.97 -14.16 10.85
CA ARG A 97 -10.55 -14.53 10.82
C ARG A 97 -9.86 -14.31 12.18
N ILE A 98 -10.21 -13.23 12.88
CA ILE A 98 -9.72 -12.98 14.25
C ILE A 98 -10.22 -14.08 15.19
N VAL A 99 -11.48 -14.46 15.13
CA VAL A 99 -12.07 -15.53 15.98
C VAL A 99 -11.43 -16.88 15.67
N GLU A 100 -11.22 -17.21 14.41
CA GLU A 100 -10.52 -18.43 13.98
C GLU A 100 -9.10 -18.48 14.55
N TRP A 101 -8.34 -17.40 14.40
CA TRP A 101 -7.00 -17.32 14.97
C TRP A 101 -7.00 -17.44 16.51
N ARG A 102 -7.98 -16.86 17.19
CA ARG A 102 -8.07 -16.95 18.68
C ARG A 102 -8.33 -18.36 19.17
N ARG A 103 -8.90 -19.27 18.37
CA ARG A 103 -9.13 -20.65 18.72
C ARG A 103 -7.82 -21.44 18.84
N ILE A 104 -6.88 -21.17 17.96
CA ILE A 104 -5.55 -21.80 17.93
C ILE A 104 -4.54 -20.68 17.67
N PRO A 105 -4.18 -19.91 18.71
CA PRO A 105 -3.27 -18.79 18.54
C PRO A 105 -1.87 -19.27 18.22
N VAL A 106 -1.36 -18.93 17.05
CA VAL A 106 0.01 -19.17 16.64
C VAL A 106 0.75 -17.85 16.60
N GLY A 107 1.97 -17.82 17.15
CA GLY A 107 2.83 -16.65 17.18
C GLY A 107 2.90 -15.98 18.57
N PRO A 108 3.40 -14.74 18.65
CA PRO A 108 3.54 -14.03 19.90
C PRO A 108 2.17 -13.73 20.54
N PRO A 109 2.07 -13.65 21.88
CA PRO A 109 0.84 -13.41 22.60
C PRO A 109 0.38 -11.94 22.47
N ILE A 110 -0.04 -11.55 21.30
CA ILE A 110 -0.51 -10.19 21.00
C ILE A 110 -2.03 -10.19 21.02
N HIS A 111 -2.61 -9.32 21.84
CA HIS A 111 -4.06 -9.17 21.89
C HIS A 111 -4.56 -8.48 20.60
N VAL A 112 -5.48 -9.13 19.89
CA VAL A 112 -6.18 -8.59 18.71
C VAL A 112 -7.65 -8.45 19.07
N ARG A 113 -8.16 -7.21 19.13
CA ARG A 113 -9.59 -6.93 19.38
C ARG A 113 -10.45 -7.23 18.16
N LEU A 114 -11.74 -7.41 18.35
CA LEU A 114 -12.69 -7.43 17.25
C LEU A 114 -12.95 -6.01 16.73
N VAL A 115 -13.26 -5.94 15.47
CA VAL A 115 -13.65 -4.69 14.81
C VAL A 115 -15.11 -4.39 15.15
N ASN A 116 -15.39 -3.17 15.59
CA ASN A 116 -16.75 -2.70 15.75
C ASN A 116 -17.30 -2.23 14.38
N ALA A 117 -18.28 -2.95 13.86
CA ALA A 117 -18.88 -2.63 12.56
C ALA A 117 -19.62 -1.29 12.58
N ASP A 118 -20.24 -0.91 13.70
CA ASP A 118 -20.99 0.34 13.79
C ASP A 118 -20.06 1.56 13.79
N ASP A 119 -18.88 1.46 14.41
CA ASP A 119 -17.87 2.51 14.33
C ASP A 119 -17.35 2.71 12.89
N LEU A 120 -17.17 1.62 12.13
CA LEU A 120 -16.78 1.70 10.72
C LEU A 120 -17.89 2.32 9.87
N VAL A 121 -19.13 1.95 10.10
CA VAL A 121 -20.28 2.54 9.41
C VAL A 121 -20.41 4.03 9.73
N ALA A 122 -20.20 4.42 10.98
CA ALA A 122 -20.20 5.83 11.35
C ALA A 122 -19.12 6.64 10.60
N ARG A 123 -17.90 6.09 10.48
CA ARG A 123 -16.82 6.67 9.70
C ARG A 123 -17.16 6.75 8.21
N TRP A 124 -17.72 5.70 7.64
CA TRP A 124 -18.16 5.67 6.26
C TRP A 124 -19.21 6.76 5.97
N ARG A 125 -20.23 6.89 6.83
CA ARG A 125 -21.27 7.93 6.71
C ARG A 125 -20.67 9.34 6.79
N ALA A 126 -19.76 9.57 7.73
CA ALA A 126 -19.08 10.85 7.88
C ALA A 126 -18.23 11.18 6.63
N ALA A 127 -17.47 10.23 6.10
CA ALA A 127 -16.68 10.41 4.89
C ALA A 127 -17.55 10.70 3.67
N ARG A 128 -18.68 10.01 3.53
CA ARG A 128 -19.66 10.25 2.47
C ARG A 128 -20.26 11.66 2.54
N THR A 129 -20.71 12.08 3.73
CA THR A 129 -21.24 13.43 3.95
C THR A 129 -20.21 14.51 3.64
N ALA A 130 -18.95 14.30 4.03
CA ALA A 130 -17.86 15.23 3.73
C ALA A 130 -17.59 15.33 2.21
N ARG A 131 -17.60 14.22 1.49
CA ARG A 131 -17.45 14.20 0.01
C ARG A 131 -18.60 14.94 -0.68
N GLU A 132 -19.84 14.70 -0.26
CA GLU A 132 -21.00 15.38 -0.80
C GLU A 132 -20.94 16.90 -0.54
N ALA A 133 -20.53 17.30 0.66
CA ALA A 133 -20.33 18.70 1.00
C ALA A 133 -19.23 19.35 0.15
N ALA A 134 -18.10 18.68 -0.02
CA ALA A 134 -17.00 19.13 -0.86
C ALA A 134 -17.41 19.25 -2.34
N ALA A 135 -18.15 18.27 -2.86
CA ALA A 135 -18.67 18.31 -4.23
C ALA A 135 -19.63 19.48 -4.45
N ARG A 136 -20.53 19.75 -3.49
CA ARG A 136 -21.43 20.92 -3.53
C ARG A 136 -20.67 22.25 -3.46
N ALA A 137 -19.63 22.33 -2.62
CA ALA A 137 -18.78 23.52 -2.53
C ALA A 137 -18.01 23.75 -3.85
N ALA A 138 -17.44 22.70 -4.43
CA ALA A 138 -16.75 22.77 -5.73
C ALA A 138 -17.71 23.21 -6.86
N ALA A 139 -18.92 22.64 -6.91
CA ALA A 139 -19.94 23.04 -7.88
C ALA A 139 -20.36 24.53 -7.73
N ARG A 140 -20.46 25.03 -6.49
CA ARG A 140 -20.73 26.46 -6.24
C ARG A 140 -19.55 27.35 -6.66
N ALA A 141 -18.32 26.91 -6.41
CA ALA A 141 -17.11 27.65 -6.78
C ALA A 141 -16.91 27.68 -8.30
N ALA A 142 -17.30 26.62 -9.01
CA ALA A 142 -17.26 26.58 -10.46
C ALA A 142 -18.25 27.54 -11.14
N GLY A 143 -19.20 28.10 -10.39
CA GLY A 143 -20.24 28.97 -10.90
C GLY A 143 -21.19 28.28 -11.90
N PRO A 144 -22.34 28.84 -12.25
CA PRO A 144 -23.05 28.39 -13.43
C PRO A 144 -22.09 28.58 -14.61
N ALA A 145 -21.77 27.49 -15.32
CA ALA A 145 -21.03 27.57 -16.57
C ALA A 145 -21.68 28.68 -17.38
N GLY A 146 -21.01 29.83 -17.41
CA GLY A 146 -21.54 31.03 -18.07
C GLY A 146 -21.93 30.61 -19.47
N GLY A 147 -23.22 30.64 -19.71
CA GLY A 147 -23.70 30.54 -21.06
C GLY A 147 -23.00 31.62 -21.86
N GLN A 148 -21.90 31.29 -22.50
CA GLN A 148 -21.40 32.06 -23.60
C GLN A 148 -22.54 31.99 -24.60
N ALA A 149 -23.38 33.05 -24.58
CA ALA A 149 -24.31 33.25 -25.67
C ALA A 149 -23.52 33.14 -26.99
N PRO A 150 -23.98 32.31 -27.91
CA PRO A 150 -23.29 32.20 -29.20
C PRO A 150 -23.04 33.61 -29.73
N PRO A 151 -21.84 33.90 -30.26
CA PRO A 151 -21.54 35.21 -30.79
C PRO A 151 -22.67 35.63 -31.73
N ARG A 152 -23.31 36.74 -31.37
CA ARG A 152 -24.39 37.30 -32.20
C ARG A 152 -23.78 37.52 -33.58
N GLU A 153 -24.25 36.76 -34.58
CA GLU A 153 -23.86 37.00 -35.99
C GLU A 153 -24.16 38.47 -36.29
N PRO A 154 -23.17 39.21 -36.88
CA PRO A 154 -23.44 40.59 -37.28
C PRO A 154 -24.53 40.56 -38.34
N PRO A 155 -25.45 41.56 -38.34
CA PRO A 155 -26.56 41.56 -39.29
C PRO A 155 -26.01 41.52 -40.71
N ARG A 156 -26.43 40.52 -41.46
CA ARG A 156 -26.08 40.36 -42.89
C ARG A 156 -26.53 41.62 -43.61
N ARG A 157 -25.60 42.51 -44.01
CA ARG A 157 -25.87 43.67 -44.88
C ARG A 157 -26.49 43.13 -46.17
N ARG A 158 -27.81 43.43 -46.33
CA ARG A 158 -28.50 43.24 -47.61
C ARG A 158 -27.83 44.14 -48.63
N TRP A 159 -26.99 43.53 -49.52
CA TRP A 159 -26.51 44.19 -50.72
C TRP A 159 -27.73 44.45 -51.62
N ARG A 160 -28.21 45.70 -51.67
CA ARG A 160 -29.14 46.15 -52.70
C ARG A 160 -28.36 46.18 -54.01
N GLY A 161 -28.74 45.30 -54.95
CA GLY A 161 -28.20 45.23 -56.29
C GLY A 161 -28.47 46.55 -56.97
N TRP A 162 -27.40 47.21 -57.43
CA TRP A 162 -27.41 48.37 -58.30
C TRP A 162 -27.63 47.88 -59.70
N ARG A 163 -28.88 47.95 -60.19
CA ARG A 163 -29.19 47.73 -61.59
C ARG A 163 -28.67 48.92 -62.38
N ARG A 164 -27.60 48.78 -63.09
CA ARG A 164 -27.23 49.67 -64.19
C ARG A 164 -28.19 49.41 -65.32
N ARG A 165 -29.04 50.39 -65.59
CA ARG A 165 -29.75 50.51 -66.86
C ARG A 165 -28.72 50.96 -67.90
N ARG A 166 -28.47 50.15 -68.94
CA ARG A 166 -27.95 50.65 -70.24
C ARG A 166 -29.15 50.90 -71.08
N GLY A 167 -29.32 52.16 -71.52
CA GLY A 167 -30.20 52.53 -72.57
C GLY A 167 -29.42 52.89 -73.84
N ALA A 168 -29.96 52.46 -74.96
CA ALA A 168 -29.82 52.85 -76.35
C ALA A 168 -28.44 53.04 -76.88
#